data_f1591159068654f09c118cb37ea1ad7e
#
_entry.id   f1591159068654f09c118cb37ea1ad7e
#
_cell.length_a   1.000
_cell.length_b   1.000
_cell.length_c   1.000
_cell.angle_alpha   90.00
_cell.angle_beta   90.00
_cell.angle_gamma   90.00
#
_symmetry.space_group_name_H-M   'P 1'
#
loop_
_entity.id
_entity.type
_entity.pdbx_description
1 polymer ?
#
loop_
_entity_poly.entity_id
_entity_poly.type
_entity_poly.pdbx_seq_one_letter_code
_entity_poly.pdbx_strand_id
1 'polypeptide(L)'
;MNTPNNKRRQDSRRRIETALVRLLQGKELAQVSVKEICTAAEVNRTTFYANYLDIYDLAEAVQKSMEETVLGLYHEEQGQTVRTHDFTKLVYHIKENPVFYKTYFKLNVGDKLRFGAYDIKDAAAYYDRHIDYHIEFFRHGFNAVIKMWLSRDCAESPEEILEILRSEYGAKITAERIVSSVPGQN
;
A
#
# COMPACT_ATOMS: atom_id res chain seq x y z
N MET A 1 -1.46 -0.36 31.55
CA MET A 1 -1.41 -1.65 32.30
C MET A 1 -1.82 -2.77 31.37
N ASN A 2 -0.96 -3.76 31.16
CA ASN A 2 -1.21 -4.91 30.26
C ASN A 2 -1.89 -6.02 31.10
N THR A 3 -3.21 -6.04 31.14
CA THR A 3 -3.95 -7.08 31.88
C THR A 3 -3.92 -8.41 31.12
N PRO A 4 -3.97 -9.59 31.79
CA PRO A 4 -4.00 -10.90 31.14
C PRO A 4 -5.11 -11.04 30.10
N ASN A 5 -6.24 -10.36 30.31
CA ASN A 5 -7.38 -10.34 29.38
C ASN A 5 -7.05 -9.56 28.09
N ASN A 6 -6.29 -8.48 28.19
CA ASN A 6 -5.82 -7.70 27.04
C ASN A 6 -4.82 -8.52 26.18
N LYS A 7 -3.91 -9.25 26.79
CA LYS A 7 -2.96 -10.13 26.11
C LYS A 7 -3.67 -11.23 25.31
N ARG A 8 -4.64 -11.92 25.93
CA ARG A 8 -5.42 -12.98 25.26
C ARG A 8 -6.21 -12.44 24.09
N ARG A 9 -6.78 -11.24 24.22
CA ARG A 9 -7.52 -10.58 23.13
C ARG A 9 -6.58 -10.21 21.96
N GLN A 10 -5.40 -9.67 22.25
CA GLN A 10 -4.39 -9.35 21.24
C GLN A 10 -3.90 -10.60 20.52
N ASP A 11 -3.64 -11.70 21.25
CA ASP A 11 -3.23 -12.98 20.65
C ASP A 11 -4.33 -13.53 19.72
N SER A 12 -5.60 -13.46 20.13
CA SER A 12 -6.73 -13.89 19.30
C SER A 12 -6.85 -13.03 18.03
N ARG A 13 -6.73 -11.72 18.13
CA ARG A 13 -6.72 -10.80 16.97
C ARG A 13 -5.62 -11.19 15.99
N ARG A 14 -4.37 -11.32 16.47
CA ARG A 14 -3.23 -11.68 15.61
C ARG A 14 -3.44 -13.01 14.90
N ARG A 15 -4.00 -14.02 15.58
CA ARG A 15 -4.31 -15.33 14.98
C ARG A 15 -5.37 -15.22 13.89
N ILE A 16 -6.44 -14.43 14.12
CA ILE A 16 -7.50 -14.18 13.16
C ILE A 16 -6.96 -13.43 11.92
N GLU A 17 -6.18 -12.37 12.12
CA GLU A 17 -5.54 -11.59 11.05
C GLU A 17 -4.58 -12.45 10.21
N THR A 18 -3.73 -13.25 10.86
CA THR A 18 -2.81 -14.18 10.19
C THR A 18 -3.57 -15.25 9.40
N ALA A 19 -4.69 -15.76 9.93
CA ALA A 19 -5.53 -16.74 9.24
C ALA A 19 -6.14 -16.17 7.96
N LEU A 20 -6.62 -14.91 7.99
CA LEU A 20 -7.11 -14.23 6.78
C LEU A 20 -6.02 -14.11 5.73
N VAL A 21 -4.85 -13.58 6.11
CA VAL A 21 -3.70 -13.42 5.19
C VAL A 21 -3.33 -14.77 4.54
N ARG A 22 -3.32 -15.87 5.31
CA ARG A 22 -3.02 -17.21 4.81
C ARG A 22 -4.08 -17.71 3.81
N LEU A 23 -5.36 -17.50 4.11
CA LEU A 23 -6.46 -17.91 3.22
C LEU A 23 -6.44 -17.16 1.89
N LEU A 24 -6.06 -15.87 1.92
CA LEU A 24 -5.95 -15.03 0.74
C LEU A 24 -4.79 -15.45 -0.20
N GLN A 25 -3.88 -16.32 0.20
CA GLN A 25 -2.89 -16.87 -0.73
C GLN A 25 -3.53 -17.75 -1.82
N GLY A 26 -4.63 -18.42 -1.51
CA GLY A 26 -5.31 -19.31 -2.45
C GLY A 26 -6.75 -18.88 -2.84
N LYS A 27 -7.27 -17.80 -2.27
CA LYS A 27 -8.66 -17.35 -2.45
C LYS A 27 -8.76 -15.84 -2.61
N GLU A 28 -9.85 -15.39 -3.22
CA GLU A 28 -10.27 -13.99 -3.17
C GLU A 28 -11.08 -13.73 -1.89
N LEU A 29 -11.08 -12.47 -1.42
CA LEU A 29 -11.74 -12.08 -0.17
C LEU A 29 -13.22 -12.49 -0.14
N ALA A 30 -13.94 -12.34 -1.26
CA ALA A 30 -15.35 -12.71 -1.38
C ALA A 30 -15.62 -14.22 -1.23
N GLN A 31 -14.58 -15.07 -1.34
CA GLN A 31 -14.68 -16.54 -1.21
C GLN A 31 -14.33 -17.02 0.20
N VAL A 32 -13.87 -16.13 1.08
CA VAL A 32 -13.48 -16.47 2.45
C VAL A 32 -14.70 -16.37 3.37
N SER A 33 -14.87 -17.37 4.26
CA SER A 33 -15.93 -17.40 5.25
C SER A 33 -15.40 -17.25 6.68
N VAL A 34 -16.23 -16.69 7.58
CA VAL A 34 -15.92 -16.63 9.02
C VAL A 34 -15.61 -18.00 9.60
N LYS A 35 -16.28 -19.06 9.10
CA LYS A 35 -16.03 -20.45 9.54
C LYS A 35 -14.59 -20.88 9.23
N GLU A 36 -14.11 -20.60 8.03
CA GLU A 36 -12.75 -20.96 7.61
C GLU A 36 -11.71 -20.17 8.40
N ILE A 37 -11.94 -18.85 8.61
CA ILE A 37 -11.07 -18.02 9.43
C ILE A 37 -11.00 -18.58 10.84
N CYS A 38 -12.13 -18.87 11.49
CA CYS A 38 -12.17 -19.43 12.85
C CYS A 38 -11.44 -20.76 12.94
N THR A 39 -11.62 -21.65 11.95
CA THR A 39 -10.92 -22.94 11.89
C THR A 39 -9.40 -22.72 11.75
N ALA A 40 -8.98 -21.86 10.81
CA ALA A 40 -7.57 -21.59 10.54
C ALA A 40 -6.86 -20.84 11.69
N ALA A 41 -7.60 -20.00 12.43
CA ALA A 41 -7.12 -19.27 13.60
C ALA A 41 -7.24 -20.07 14.91
N GLU A 42 -7.90 -21.24 14.88
CA GLU A 42 -8.25 -22.06 16.07
C GLU A 42 -8.95 -21.21 17.15
N VAL A 43 -9.96 -20.45 16.75
CA VAL A 43 -10.83 -19.68 17.63
C VAL A 43 -12.28 -20.06 17.38
N ASN A 44 -13.15 -19.80 18.35
CA ASN A 44 -14.60 -19.93 18.15
C ASN A 44 -15.20 -18.66 17.52
N ARG A 45 -16.43 -18.78 16.98
CA ARG A 45 -17.15 -17.64 16.39
C ARG A 45 -17.38 -16.49 17.36
N THR A 46 -17.64 -16.78 18.63
CA THR A 46 -17.82 -15.75 19.66
C THR A 46 -16.55 -14.90 19.79
N THR A 47 -15.36 -15.52 19.76
CA THR A 47 -14.08 -14.82 19.79
C THR A 47 -13.88 -13.97 18.52
N PHE A 48 -14.30 -14.46 17.35
CA PHE A 48 -14.24 -13.69 16.12
C PHE A 48 -15.11 -12.41 16.25
N TYR A 49 -16.40 -12.58 16.58
CA TYR A 49 -17.35 -11.46 16.69
C TYR A 49 -17.08 -10.52 17.87
N ALA A 50 -16.29 -10.94 18.86
CA ALA A 50 -15.80 -10.05 19.91
C ALA A 50 -14.69 -9.10 19.43
N ASN A 51 -14.10 -9.33 18.25
CA ASN A 51 -13.00 -8.54 17.67
C ASN A 51 -13.37 -7.84 16.36
N TYR A 52 -14.25 -8.43 15.55
CA TYR A 52 -14.62 -7.96 14.22
C TYR A 52 -16.11 -8.15 13.95
N LEU A 53 -16.75 -7.18 13.30
CA LEU A 53 -18.16 -7.25 12.92
C LEU A 53 -18.39 -8.31 11.84
N ASP A 54 -17.54 -8.35 10.85
CA ASP A 54 -17.58 -9.29 9.73
C ASP A 54 -16.18 -9.45 9.08
N ILE A 55 -16.15 -10.11 7.93
CA ILE A 55 -14.90 -10.32 7.16
C ILE A 55 -14.35 -9.01 6.59
N TYR A 56 -15.20 -8.08 6.23
CA TYR A 56 -14.77 -6.81 5.64
C TYR A 56 -14.17 -5.89 6.68
N ASP A 57 -14.73 -5.85 7.91
CA ASP A 57 -14.13 -5.15 9.07
C ASP A 57 -12.75 -5.74 9.41
N LEU A 58 -12.62 -7.07 9.40
CA LEU A 58 -11.33 -7.73 9.54
C LEU A 58 -10.35 -7.36 8.40
N ALA A 59 -10.82 -7.35 7.15
CA ALA A 59 -10.00 -7.00 5.99
C ALA A 59 -9.49 -5.56 6.07
N GLU A 60 -10.35 -4.62 6.48
CA GLU A 60 -9.98 -3.23 6.69
C GLU A 60 -8.92 -3.08 7.80
N ALA A 61 -9.08 -3.81 8.91
CA ALA A 61 -8.12 -3.80 10.01
C ALA A 61 -6.74 -4.33 9.57
N VAL A 62 -6.71 -5.43 8.80
CA VAL A 62 -5.46 -5.99 8.24
C VAL A 62 -4.84 -5.02 7.24
N GLN A 63 -5.64 -4.46 6.32
CA GLN A 63 -5.17 -3.47 5.35
C GLN A 63 -4.52 -2.27 6.04
N LYS A 64 -5.18 -1.71 7.05
CA LYS A 64 -4.65 -0.58 7.85
C LYS A 64 -3.32 -0.92 8.51
N SER A 65 -3.20 -2.10 9.11
CA SER A 65 -1.93 -2.56 9.71
C SER A 65 -0.81 -2.68 8.67
N MET A 66 -1.14 -3.13 7.44
CA MET A 66 -0.19 -3.20 6.34
C MET A 66 0.23 -1.80 5.87
N GLU A 67 -0.71 -0.85 5.78
CA GLU A 67 -0.42 0.56 5.46
C GLU A 67 0.50 1.20 6.49
N GLU A 68 0.25 0.98 7.79
CA GLU A 68 1.11 1.45 8.89
C GLU A 68 2.53 0.89 8.79
N THR A 69 2.68 -0.39 8.38
CA THR A 69 3.98 -1.01 8.15
C THR A 69 4.74 -0.30 7.02
N VAL A 70 4.08 -0.03 5.90
CA VAL A 70 4.69 0.67 4.75
C VAL A 70 5.03 2.12 5.10
N LEU A 71 4.15 2.82 5.81
CA LEU A 71 4.44 4.17 6.28
C LEU A 71 5.66 4.19 7.22
N GLY A 72 5.85 3.14 8.02
CA GLY A 72 7.01 2.97 8.89
C GLY A 72 8.35 3.00 8.14
N LEU A 73 8.40 2.57 6.87
CA LEU A 73 9.61 2.62 6.04
C LEU A 73 10.15 4.06 5.84
N TYR A 74 9.27 5.05 6.00
CA TYR A 74 9.58 6.46 5.77
C TYR A 74 9.73 7.27 7.07
N HIS A 75 9.26 6.73 8.22
CA HIS A 75 9.32 7.45 9.51
C HIS A 75 10.72 7.50 10.13
N GLU A 76 11.62 6.60 9.76
CA GLU A 76 12.99 6.57 10.29
C GLU A 76 13.89 7.71 9.77
N GLU A 77 13.42 8.49 8.80
CA GLU A 77 14.15 9.62 8.20
C GLU A 77 13.77 10.98 8.78
N GLN A 78 13.52 11.07 10.09
CA GLN A 78 13.30 12.35 10.75
C GLN A 78 14.52 13.26 10.58
N GLY A 79 14.43 14.18 9.62
CA GLY A 79 15.47 15.18 9.31
C GLY A 79 15.82 15.35 7.85
N GLN A 80 15.45 14.41 6.97
CA GLN A 80 15.57 14.62 5.52
C GLN A 80 14.18 14.83 4.94
N THR A 81 14.05 15.89 4.13
CA THR A 81 12.83 16.13 3.36
C THR A 81 12.58 14.89 2.50
N VAL A 82 11.59 14.08 2.85
CA VAL A 82 11.18 12.93 2.05
C VAL A 82 10.79 13.48 0.69
N ARG A 83 11.63 13.25 -0.31
CA ARG A 83 11.29 13.63 -1.68
C ARG A 83 10.15 12.72 -2.10
N THR A 84 8.97 13.26 -2.29
CA THR A 84 7.72 12.58 -2.66
C THR A 84 7.81 11.71 -3.91
N HIS A 85 8.95 11.71 -4.59
CA HIS A 85 9.22 10.98 -5.82
C HIS A 85 10.27 9.87 -5.65
N ASP A 86 10.74 9.60 -4.44
CA ASP A 86 11.68 8.49 -4.20
C ASP A 86 10.94 7.22 -3.77
N PHE A 87 10.53 6.43 -4.77
CA PHE A 87 9.91 5.13 -4.56
C PHE A 87 10.93 4.00 -4.33
N THR A 88 12.21 4.32 -4.22
CA THR A 88 13.29 3.33 -4.14
C THR A 88 13.04 2.34 -2.99
N LYS A 89 12.85 2.85 -1.77
CA LYS A 89 12.60 1.98 -0.60
C LYS A 89 11.37 1.10 -0.77
N LEU A 90 10.27 1.67 -1.29
CA LEU A 90 9.03 0.93 -1.51
C LEU A 90 9.21 -0.18 -2.54
N VAL A 91 9.86 0.10 -3.68
CA VAL A 91 10.07 -0.88 -4.75
C VAL A 91 10.95 -2.03 -4.27
N TYR A 92 12.04 -1.75 -3.55
CA TYR A 92 12.87 -2.80 -2.94
C TYR A 92 12.09 -3.61 -1.90
N HIS A 93 11.32 -2.94 -1.03
CA HIS A 93 10.49 -3.64 -0.03
C HIS A 93 9.43 -4.52 -0.69
N ILE A 94 8.86 -4.10 -1.84
CA ILE A 94 7.93 -4.93 -2.64
C ILE A 94 8.63 -6.20 -3.15
N LYS A 95 9.84 -6.06 -3.69
CA LYS A 95 10.63 -7.19 -4.19
C LYS A 95 10.92 -8.21 -3.09
N GLU A 96 11.25 -7.75 -1.91
CA GLU A 96 11.56 -8.59 -0.75
C GLU A 96 10.30 -9.22 -0.12
N ASN A 97 9.14 -8.58 -0.29
CA ASN A 97 7.88 -8.98 0.37
C ASN A 97 6.70 -9.13 -0.60
N PRO A 98 6.82 -9.91 -1.71
CA PRO A 98 5.78 -9.96 -2.75
C PRO A 98 4.45 -10.51 -2.23
N VAL A 99 4.48 -11.48 -1.31
CA VAL A 99 3.27 -12.06 -0.69
C VAL A 99 2.50 -11.01 0.10
N PHE A 100 3.19 -10.15 0.83
CA PHE A 100 2.59 -9.04 1.55
C PHE A 100 1.79 -8.13 0.60
N TYR A 101 2.41 -7.68 -0.49
CA TYR A 101 1.76 -6.77 -1.43
C TYR A 101 0.68 -7.43 -2.27
N LYS A 102 0.85 -8.69 -2.68
CA LYS A 102 -0.23 -9.48 -3.31
C LYS A 102 -1.46 -9.57 -2.40
N THR A 103 -1.25 -9.80 -1.10
CA THR A 103 -2.32 -9.82 -0.10
C THR A 103 -2.98 -8.46 0.05
N TYR A 104 -2.19 -7.40 0.15
CA TYR A 104 -2.70 -6.03 0.23
C TYR A 104 -3.63 -5.68 -0.93
N PHE A 105 -3.24 -6.00 -2.16
CA PHE A 105 -4.07 -5.76 -3.34
C PHE A 105 -5.37 -6.60 -3.35
N LYS A 106 -5.37 -7.79 -2.77
CA LYS A 106 -6.59 -8.61 -2.61
C LYS A 106 -7.53 -8.09 -1.52
N LEU A 107 -7.01 -7.43 -0.49
CA LEU A 107 -7.79 -6.79 0.56
C LEU A 107 -8.46 -5.50 0.08
N ASN A 108 -7.91 -4.86 -0.95
CA ASN A 108 -8.35 -3.56 -1.41
C ASN A 108 -9.66 -3.64 -2.21
N VAL A 109 -10.78 -3.68 -1.49
CA VAL A 109 -12.14 -3.66 -2.04
C VAL A 109 -12.53 -2.23 -2.42
N GLY A 110 -11.87 -1.67 -3.44
CA GLY A 110 -12.27 -0.36 -3.97
C GLY A 110 -11.13 0.63 -4.17
N ASP A 111 -10.17 0.33 -5.02
CA ASP A 111 -9.17 1.26 -5.64
C ASP A 111 -8.56 2.38 -4.75
N LYS A 112 -8.73 2.29 -3.43
CA LYS A 112 -8.18 3.26 -2.47
C LYS A 112 -6.80 2.85 -1.99
N LEU A 113 -5.88 2.63 -2.93
CA LEU A 113 -4.49 2.44 -2.56
C LEU A 113 -3.94 3.71 -1.92
N ARG A 114 -3.63 3.60 -0.65
CA ARG A 114 -3.05 4.67 0.17
C ARG A 114 -1.55 4.49 0.39
N PHE A 115 -0.86 3.82 -0.54
CA PHE A 115 0.60 3.81 -0.52
C PHE A 115 1.13 5.17 -1.00
N GLY A 116 1.72 5.87 -0.08
CA GLY A 116 2.27 7.19 -0.26
C GLY A 116 1.32 8.26 0.26
N ALA A 117 1.66 8.86 1.38
CA ALA A 117 1.20 10.19 1.71
C ALA A 117 1.79 11.11 0.64
N TYR A 118 1.04 11.32 -0.47
CA TYR A 118 1.38 12.39 -1.40
C TYR A 118 1.22 13.68 -0.61
N ASP A 119 2.33 14.37 -0.36
CA ASP A 119 2.23 15.72 0.14
C ASP A 119 1.66 16.57 -1.00
N ILE A 120 0.36 16.93 -0.84
CA ILE A 120 -0.35 17.82 -1.77
C ILE A 120 0.44 19.12 -1.98
N LYS A 121 1.21 19.56 -0.97
CA LYS A 121 2.06 20.75 -1.06
C LYS A 121 3.24 20.54 -2.03
N ASP A 122 3.84 19.37 -2.03
CA ASP A 122 4.92 19.06 -2.98
C ASP A 122 4.35 18.86 -4.40
N ALA A 123 3.21 18.22 -4.55
CA ALA A 123 2.54 18.10 -5.83
C ALA A 123 2.10 19.49 -6.35
N ALA A 124 1.64 20.41 -5.48
CA ALA A 124 1.29 21.79 -5.82
C ALA A 124 2.50 22.61 -6.31
N ALA A 125 3.73 22.23 -5.97
CA ALA A 125 4.94 22.86 -6.49
C ALA A 125 5.22 22.49 -7.97
N TYR A 126 4.60 21.41 -8.47
CA TYR A 126 4.80 20.93 -9.85
C TYR A 126 3.60 21.17 -10.77
N TYR A 127 2.38 21.25 -10.22
CA TYR A 127 1.15 21.42 -10.98
C TYR A 127 0.41 22.67 -10.48
N ASP A 128 0.19 23.64 -11.34
CA ASP A 128 -0.52 24.89 -11.02
C ASP A 128 -2.05 24.75 -11.10
N ARG A 129 -2.54 23.72 -11.83
CA ARG A 129 -3.96 23.45 -12.02
C ARG A 129 -4.27 21.95 -11.98
N HIS A 130 -5.49 21.63 -11.55
CA HIS A 130 -6.07 20.28 -11.63
C HIS A 130 -5.25 19.19 -10.97
N ILE A 131 -4.58 19.52 -9.87
CA ILE A 131 -3.66 18.63 -9.14
C ILE A 131 -4.30 17.28 -8.78
N ASP A 132 -5.59 17.28 -8.43
CA ASP A 132 -6.33 16.07 -8.06
C ASP A 132 -6.35 15.04 -9.22
N TYR A 133 -6.51 15.50 -10.47
CA TYR A 133 -6.47 14.61 -11.64
C TYR A 133 -5.09 14.04 -11.88
N HIS A 134 -4.04 14.81 -11.66
CA HIS A 134 -2.65 14.35 -11.79
C HIS A 134 -2.31 13.31 -10.72
N ILE A 135 -2.74 13.53 -9.48
CA ILE A 135 -2.56 12.58 -8.37
C ILE A 135 -3.30 11.26 -8.67
N GLU A 136 -4.57 11.33 -9.14
CA GLU A 136 -5.34 10.15 -9.50
C GLU A 136 -4.71 9.37 -10.65
N PHE A 137 -4.30 10.06 -11.72
CA PHE A 137 -3.62 9.43 -12.85
C PHE A 137 -2.34 8.73 -12.42
N PHE A 138 -1.49 9.41 -11.63
CA PHE A 138 -0.27 8.83 -11.09
C PHE A 138 -0.55 7.60 -10.25
N ARG A 139 -1.48 7.71 -9.30
CA ARG A 139 -1.84 6.62 -8.39
C ARG A 139 -2.28 5.37 -9.14
N HIS A 140 -3.15 5.53 -10.13
CA HIS A 140 -3.63 4.41 -10.95
C HIS A 140 -2.52 3.79 -11.79
N GLY A 141 -1.68 4.60 -12.43
CA GLY A 141 -0.54 4.12 -13.22
C GLY A 141 0.49 3.38 -12.36
N PHE A 142 0.88 3.97 -11.24
CA PHE A 142 1.79 3.32 -10.28
C PHE A 142 1.26 1.96 -9.84
N ASN A 143 -0.01 1.90 -9.43
CA ASN A 143 -0.64 0.67 -8.99
C ASN A 143 -0.70 -0.38 -10.09
N ALA A 144 -0.98 0.02 -11.32
CA ALA A 144 -1.01 -0.89 -12.46
C ALA A 144 0.37 -1.51 -12.72
N VAL A 145 1.45 -0.71 -12.67
CA VAL A 145 2.82 -1.19 -12.82
C VAL A 145 3.18 -2.19 -11.72
N ILE A 146 2.91 -1.85 -10.45
CA ILE A 146 3.21 -2.75 -9.32
C ILE A 146 2.38 -4.04 -9.37
N LYS A 147 1.09 -3.96 -9.67
CA LYS A 147 0.25 -5.18 -9.85
C LYS A 147 0.76 -6.07 -10.96
N MET A 148 1.18 -5.49 -12.09
CA MET A 148 1.76 -6.24 -13.19
C MET A 148 3.06 -6.92 -12.77
N TRP A 149 3.95 -6.20 -12.12
CA TRP A 149 5.22 -6.74 -11.62
C TRP A 149 4.99 -7.90 -10.64
N LEU A 150 4.10 -7.74 -9.67
CA LEU A 150 3.72 -8.80 -8.73
C LEU A 150 3.10 -10.02 -9.42
N SER A 151 2.31 -9.82 -10.49
CA SER A 151 1.70 -10.92 -11.26
C SER A 151 2.73 -11.75 -12.03
N ARG A 152 3.90 -11.17 -12.31
CA ARG A 152 5.06 -11.80 -12.94
C ARG A 152 6.09 -12.30 -11.92
N ASP A 153 5.69 -12.47 -10.67
CA ASP A 153 6.55 -12.86 -9.55
C ASP A 153 7.79 -11.97 -9.38
N CYS A 154 7.61 -10.69 -9.66
CA CYS A 154 8.67 -9.68 -9.63
C CYS A 154 9.87 -10.08 -10.50
N ALA A 155 9.65 -10.53 -11.74
CA ALA A 155 10.71 -11.02 -12.62
C ALA A 155 11.76 -9.94 -12.93
N GLU A 156 11.29 -8.70 -13.15
CA GLU A 156 12.15 -7.54 -13.38
C GLU A 156 12.88 -7.14 -12.08
N SER A 157 14.03 -6.47 -12.21
CA SER A 157 14.76 -5.92 -11.06
C SER A 157 14.06 -4.66 -10.50
N PRO A 158 14.30 -4.30 -9.23
CA PRO A 158 13.81 -3.04 -8.67
C PRO A 158 14.25 -1.82 -9.47
N GLU A 159 15.50 -1.85 -10.02
CA GLU A 159 16.07 -0.77 -10.83
C GLU A 159 15.30 -0.56 -12.13
N GLU A 160 14.93 -1.65 -12.82
CA GLU A 160 14.13 -1.60 -14.04
C GLU A 160 12.74 -1.02 -13.78
N ILE A 161 12.09 -1.42 -12.68
CA ILE A 161 10.80 -0.86 -12.28
C ILE A 161 10.91 0.63 -11.94
N LEU A 162 11.98 1.03 -11.23
CA LEU A 162 12.25 2.44 -10.92
C LEU A 162 12.51 3.26 -12.17
N GLU A 163 13.20 2.71 -13.17
CA GLU A 163 13.42 3.36 -14.46
C GLU A 163 12.11 3.58 -15.20
N ILE A 164 11.24 2.56 -15.28
CA ILE A 164 9.89 2.70 -15.85
C ILE A 164 9.11 3.81 -15.14
N LEU A 165 9.05 3.79 -13.80
CA LEU A 165 8.34 4.80 -13.04
C LEU A 165 8.91 6.21 -13.27
N ARG A 166 10.23 6.36 -13.37
CA ARG A 166 10.87 7.65 -13.65
C ARG A 166 10.63 8.13 -15.07
N SER A 167 10.66 7.25 -16.06
CA SER A 167 10.41 7.62 -17.47
C SER A 167 8.99 8.10 -17.69
N GLU A 168 8.00 7.46 -17.06
CA GLU A 168 6.60 7.81 -17.21
C GLU A 168 6.21 9.10 -16.45
N TYR A 169 6.85 9.34 -15.29
CA TYR A 169 6.46 10.42 -14.39
C TYR A 169 7.53 11.53 -14.28
N GLY A 170 8.80 11.21 -14.45
CA GLY A 170 9.90 12.17 -14.33
C GLY A 170 10.08 13.07 -15.54
N ALA A 171 9.80 12.57 -16.75
CA ALA A 171 9.97 13.33 -17.98
C ALA A 171 9.02 14.54 -18.08
N LYS A 172 7.81 14.44 -17.55
CA LYS A 172 6.83 15.56 -17.51
C LYS A 172 7.31 16.70 -16.62
N ILE A 173 7.94 16.39 -15.48
CA ILE A 173 8.48 17.36 -14.55
C ILE A 173 9.64 18.15 -15.17
N THR A 174 10.48 17.49 -15.97
CA THR A 174 11.65 18.12 -16.60
C THR A 174 11.26 19.00 -17.79
N ALA A 175 10.26 18.57 -18.57
CA ALA A 175 9.80 19.33 -19.76
C ALA A 175 9.14 20.66 -19.36
N GLU A 176 8.33 20.70 -18.31
CA GLU A 176 7.68 21.93 -17.85
C GLU A 176 8.68 22.94 -17.23
N ARG A 177 9.74 22.45 -16.56
CA ARG A 177 10.84 23.33 -16.08
C ARG A 177 11.60 24.01 -17.19
N ILE A 178 11.79 23.36 -18.32
CA ILE A 178 12.48 23.93 -19.48
C ILE A 178 11.63 25.03 -20.13
N VAL A 179 10.31 24.82 -20.20
CA VAL A 179 9.39 25.82 -20.79
C VAL A 179 9.23 27.06 -19.89
N SER A 180 9.21 26.88 -18.57
CA SER A 180 9.10 28.01 -17.62
C SER A 180 10.40 28.78 -17.39
N SER A 181 11.56 28.27 -17.83
CA SER A 181 12.87 28.92 -17.70
C SER A 181 13.32 29.71 -18.93
N VAL A 182 12.52 29.81 -19.98
CA VAL A 182 12.81 30.70 -21.12
C VAL A 182 12.35 32.12 -20.76
N PRO A 183 13.24 33.08 -20.51
CA PRO A 183 12.85 34.46 -20.27
C PRO A 183 12.21 35.02 -21.54
N GLY A 184 11.02 35.61 -21.39
CA GLY A 184 10.32 36.25 -22.47
C GLY A 184 11.25 37.28 -23.15
N GLN A 185 11.52 37.04 -24.42
CA GLN A 185 12.07 38.09 -25.27
C GLN A 185 10.96 39.11 -25.56
N ASN A 186 11.08 40.27 -24.97
CA ASN A 186 10.42 41.46 -25.44
C ASN A 186 11.11 41.99 -26.69
#